data_2c99fdc19b59a654239314fd80c49a14
#
_entry.id   2c99fdc19b59a654239314fd80c49a14
#
_cell.length_a   1.000
_cell.length_b   1.000
_cell.length_c   1.000
_cell.angle_alpha   90.00
_cell.angle_beta   90.00
_cell.angle_gamma   90.00
#
_symmetry.space_group_name_H-M   'P 1'
#
loop_
_entity.id
_entity.type
_entity.pdbx_description
1 polymer ?
#
loop_
_entity_poly.entity_id
_entity_poly.type
_entity_poly.pdbx_seq_one_letter_code
_entity_poly.pdbx_strand_id
1 'polypeptide(L)'
;MQSPISASISAQRQVLLENAAILRFLAPKTKKDSDMSEKGLTYADAGVDIDKGDRLVDRIKPLVKATRRAGADGSIGGFGGAFDLKAAGFKDPVLISGADGVGTKLRIAIDTGILNTVGIDLVAMCVNDVLANGAEPLFFLDYFATGHLDTDNATTVISGIAEGCKQSGAALIGGETAEMPGMYDGDDFDLAGFVVGAAERDQMLPRHADMAAGDVLIGMASSGPHSNGYSLIRKIVELSGLSWDDASPFSEGQTLGEALITPTKLYVKSVLPLIKDGLVTGLAHITGGGLTENTPRMLPKTLVQDIDMNSFPRPAVFNWLQETGNVAEAEMQRAFNCGIGMVLAVKPENMTRVLERLEAIGEPAWVIGQLKNA
;
A
#
# COMPACT_ATOMS: atom_id res chain seq x y z
N MET A 1 -52.62 -22.30 -4.24
CA MET A 1 -53.68 -21.37 -3.80
C MET A 1 -53.06 -20.45 -2.74
N GLN A 2 -52.76 -19.22 -3.10
CA GLN A 2 -52.29 -18.21 -2.14
C GLN A 2 -53.48 -17.66 -1.38
N SER A 3 -53.36 -17.49 -0.06
CA SER A 3 -54.46 -17.05 0.80
C SER A 3 -54.83 -15.59 0.54
N PRO A 4 -56.10 -15.20 0.64
CA PRO A 4 -56.57 -13.82 0.36
C PRO A 4 -55.96 -12.75 1.28
N ILE A 5 -55.33 -13.12 2.37
CA ILE A 5 -54.70 -12.20 3.36
C ILE A 5 -53.38 -11.63 2.84
N SER A 6 -52.59 -12.39 2.06
CA SER A 6 -51.28 -11.90 1.54
C SER A 6 -51.45 -10.86 0.42
N ALA A 7 -52.48 -10.89 -0.35
CA ALA A 7 -52.78 -9.93 -1.40
C ALA A 7 -53.25 -8.56 -0.84
N SER A 8 -53.97 -8.56 0.30
CA SER A 8 -54.44 -7.34 0.96
C SER A 8 -53.29 -6.52 1.59
N ILE A 9 -52.27 -7.20 2.17
CA ILE A 9 -51.12 -6.54 2.81
C ILE A 9 -50.21 -5.89 1.76
N SER A 10 -50.03 -6.50 0.58
CA SER A 10 -49.23 -5.98 -0.51
C SER A 10 -49.85 -4.71 -1.13
N ALA A 11 -51.18 -4.70 -1.32
CA ALA A 11 -51.93 -3.57 -1.84
C ALA A 11 -51.92 -2.35 -0.87
N GLN A 12 -52.08 -2.62 0.44
CA GLN A 12 -51.98 -1.54 1.45
C GLN A 12 -50.59 -0.95 1.57
N ARG A 13 -49.54 -1.76 1.38
CA ARG A 13 -48.13 -1.27 1.37
C ARG A 13 -47.82 -0.42 0.16
N GLN A 14 -48.39 -0.74 -1.01
CA GLN A 14 -48.21 0.03 -2.23
C GLN A 14 -48.91 1.38 -2.15
N VAL A 15 -50.12 1.44 -1.62
CA VAL A 15 -50.86 2.70 -1.39
C VAL A 15 -50.18 3.60 -0.36
N LEU A 16 -49.51 3.04 0.65
CA LEU A 16 -48.72 3.80 1.64
C LEU A 16 -47.45 4.37 1.03
N LEU A 17 -46.79 3.65 0.12
CA LEU A 17 -45.59 4.14 -0.59
C LEU A 17 -45.93 5.22 -1.59
N GLU A 18 -47.05 5.11 -2.31
CA GLU A 18 -47.53 6.14 -3.24
C GLU A 18 -47.95 7.42 -2.51
N ASN A 19 -48.67 7.30 -1.37
CA ASN A 19 -49.00 8.44 -0.53
C ASN A 19 -47.82 9.11 0.13
N ALA A 20 -46.77 8.35 0.50
CA ALA A 20 -45.50 8.91 1.02
C ALA A 20 -44.72 9.67 -0.05
N ALA A 21 -44.75 9.22 -1.31
CA ALA A 21 -44.17 9.93 -2.45
C ALA A 21 -44.91 11.24 -2.75
N ILE A 22 -46.26 11.22 -2.71
CA ILE A 22 -47.11 12.43 -2.93
C ILE A 22 -46.92 13.43 -1.79
N LEU A 23 -46.80 12.99 -0.52
CA LEU A 23 -46.53 13.87 0.61
C LEU A 23 -45.13 14.54 0.56
N ARG A 24 -44.13 13.89 -0.05
CA ARG A 24 -42.84 14.53 -0.32
C ARG A 24 -42.91 15.63 -1.38
N PHE A 25 -43.81 15.49 -2.36
CA PHE A 25 -44.03 16.52 -3.40
C PHE A 25 -44.86 17.73 -2.90
N LEU A 26 -45.66 17.52 -1.83
CA LEU A 26 -46.51 18.56 -1.24
C LEU A 26 -45.88 19.20 0.02
N ALA A 27 -44.73 18.77 0.46
CA ALA A 27 -44.00 19.39 1.56
C ALA A 27 -43.61 20.84 1.14
N PRO A 28 -43.87 21.86 1.98
CA PRO A 28 -43.44 23.22 1.65
C PRO A 28 -41.92 23.24 1.52
N LYS A 29 -41.43 23.79 0.40
CA LYS A 29 -39.97 23.98 0.19
C LYS A 29 -39.40 24.72 1.38
N THR A 30 -38.34 24.20 1.96
CA THR A 30 -37.65 24.88 3.04
C THR A 30 -37.02 26.17 2.53
N LYS A 31 -36.77 27.14 3.41
CA LYS A 31 -36.16 28.44 3.03
C LYS A 31 -34.83 28.24 2.27
N LYS A 32 -34.16 27.08 2.50
CA LYS A 32 -32.92 26.67 1.81
C LYS A 32 -33.17 26.29 0.35
N ASP A 33 -34.32 25.61 0.05
CA ASP A 33 -34.70 25.25 -1.33
C ASP A 33 -35.12 26.43 -2.18
N SER A 34 -35.70 27.49 -1.57
CA SER A 34 -36.05 28.73 -2.25
C SER A 34 -34.84 29.61 -2.61
N ASP A 35 -33.80 29.61 -1.74
CA ASP A 35 -32.57 30.38 -1.96
C ASP A 35 -31.71 29.74 -3.08
N MET A 36 -31.71 28.41 -3.22
CA MET A 36 -31.04 27.70 -4.31
C MET A 36 -31.69 27.97 -5.70
N SER A 37 -33.00 28.22 -5.75
CA SER A 37 -33.71 28.46 -7.03
C SER A 37 -33.41 29.82 -7.63
N GLU A 38 -32.96 30.83 -6.87
CA GLU A 38 -32.64 32.18 -7.35
C GLU A 38 -31.18 32.32 -7.83
N LYS A 39 -30.24 31.53 -7.31
CA LYS A 39 -28.80 31.62 -7.64
C LYS A 39 -28.31 30.62 -8.70
N GLY A 40 -29.09 29.62 -9.04
CA GLY A 40 -28.64 28.48 -9.85
C GLY A 40 -27.76 27.55 -9.05
N LEU A 41 -27.63 26.28 -9.49
CA LEU A 41 -26.77 25.27 -8.88
C LEU A 41 -25.31 25.52 -9.25
N THR A 42 -24.43 25.37 -8.25
CA THR A 42 -22.98 25.41 -8.42
C THR A 42 -22.40 24.00 -8.28
N TYR A 43 -21.16 23.82 -8.68
CA TYR A 43 -20.45 22.56 -8.52
C TYR A 43 -20.22 22.24 -7.03
N ALA A 44 -20.02 23.26 -6.20
CA ALA A 44 -19.94 23.13 -4.74
C ALA A 44 -21.26 22.65 -4.12
N ASP A 45 -22.42 23.07 -4.65
CA ASP A 45 -23.73 22.58 -4.22
C ASP A 45 -23.94 21.09 -4.57
N ALA A 46 -23.20 20.58 -5.55
CA ALA A 46 -23.16 19.17 -5.91
C ALA A 46 -22.12 18.37 -5.09
N GLY A 47 -21.40 19.02 -4.16
CA GLY A 47 -20.46 18.39 -3.26
C GLY A 47 -19.00 18.38 -3.75
N VAL A 48 -18.65 19.14 -4.79
CA VAL A 48 -17.28 19.24 -5.32
C VAL A 48 -16.80 20.70 -5.23
N ASP A 49 -15.76 20.94 -4.44
CA ASP A 49 -15.20 22.29 -4.22
C ASP A 49 -13.84 22.46 -4.90
N ILE A 50 -13.83 23.11 -6.06
CA ILE A 50 -12.61 23.37 -6.85
C ILE A 50 -11.58 24.17 -6.05
N ASP A 51 -12.02 25.18 -5.28
CA ASP A 51 -11.12 26.02 -4.48
C ASP A 51 -10.40 25.22 -3.39
N LYS A 52 -11.02 24.17 -2.85
CA LYS A 52 -10.36 23.23 -1.92
C LYS A 52 -9.26 22.45 -2.62
N GLY A 53 -9.51 21.96 -3.82
CA GLY A 53 -8.52 21.28 -4.65
C GLY A 53 -7.29 22.17 -4.89
N ASP A 54 -7.50 23.42 -5.32
CA ASP A 54 -6.41 24.38 -5.55
C ASP A 54 -5.60 24.65 -4.26
N ARG A 55 -6.29 24.84 -3.14
CA ARG A 55 -5.62 24.98 -1.82
C ARG A 55 -4.78 23.76 -1.44
N LEU A 56 -5.29 22.56 -1.71
CA LEU A 56 -4.52 21.33 -1.47
C LEU A 56 -3.25 21.30 -2.32
N VAL A 57 -3.35 21.60 -3.62
CA VAL A 57 -2.21 21.67 -4.52
C VAL A 57 -1.14 22.63 -4.00
N ASP A 58 -1.55 23.83 -3.54
CA ASP A 58 -0.59 24.80 -2.98
C ASP A 58 0.11 24.26 -1.72
N ARG A 59 -0.60 23.55 -0.84
CA ARG A 59 -0.05 22.98 0.40
C ARG A 59 0.93 21.85 0.14
N ILE A 60 0.73 21.04 -0.89
CA ILE A 60 1.61 19.88 -1.20
C ILE A 60 2.84 20.26 -2.03
N LYS A 61 2.88 21.42 -2.71
CA LYS A 61 4.06 21.88 -3.48
C LYS A 61 5.40 21.76 -2.75
N PRO A 62 5.54 22.16 -1.46
CA PRO A 62 6.78 21.99 -0.71
C PRO A 62 7.15 20.52 -0.49
N LEU A 63 6.15 19.64 -0.25
CA LEU A 63 6.32 18.21 -0.05
C LEU A 63 6.86 17.56 -1.33
N VAL A 64 6.24 17.84 -2.46
CA VAL A 64 6.68 17.39 -3.79
C VAL A 64 8.09 17.86 -4.09
N LYS A 65 8.39 19.14 -3.84
CA LYS A 65 9.73 19.71 -4.04
C LYS A 65 10.80 18.97 -3.23
N ALA A 66 10.46 18.48 -2.03
CA ALA A 66 11.41 17.76 -1.17
C ALA A 66 11.78 16.36 -1.71
N THR A 67 11.05 15.82 -2.69
CA THR A 67 11.32 14.52 -3.33
C THR A 67 12.15 14.64 -4.62
N ARG A 68 12.56 15.85 -5.04
CA ARG A 68 13.27 16.07 -6.29
C ARG A 68 14.56 15.28 -6.37
N ARG A 69 14.85 14.79 -7.57
CA ARG A 69 16.08 14.08 -7.93
C ARG A 69 16.52 14.42 -9.35
N ALA A 70 17.73 14.00 -9.74
CA ALA A 70 18.18 14.11 -11.12
C ALA A 70 17.19 13.44 -12.08
N GLY A 71 16.85 14.13 -13.15
CA GLY A 71 15.85 13.69 -14.14
C GLY A 71 14.42 14.15 -13.85
N ALA A 72 14.10 14.64 -12.64
CA ALA A 72 12.76 15.07 -12.24
C ALA A 72 12.77 16.54 -11.79
N ASP A 73 12.92 17.48 -12.73
CA ASP A 73 12.98 18.92 -12.44
C ASP A 73 11.65 19.67 -12.64
N GLY A 74 10.58 18.95 -13.00
CA GLY A 74 9.26 19.52 -13.25
C GLY A 74 8.59 20.11 -12.01
N SER A 75 7.68 21.06 -12.22
CA SER A 75 6.71 21.54 -11.23
C SER A 75 5.41 20.75 -11.38
N ILE A 76 4.69 20.47 -10.28
CA ILE A 76 3.32 19.95 -10.34
C ILE A 76 2.34 21.03 -10.80
N GLY A 77 1.17 20.59 -11.33
CA GLY A 77 0.10 21.47 -11.82
C GLY A 77 0.04 21.59 -13.34
N GLY A 78 0.91 20.87 -14.08
CA GLY A 78 0.77 20.68 -15.53
C GLY A 78 -0.05 19.43 -15.88
N PHE A 79 -0.25 19.17 -17.18
CA PHE A 79 -0.99 17.98 -17.64
C PHE A 79 -0.24 16.65 -17.44
N GLY A 80 1.06 16.67 -17.06
CA GLY A 80 1.85 15.49 -16.79
C GLY A 80 3.22 15.83 -16.21
N GLY A 81 3.85 14.85 -15.58
CA GLY A 81 5.23 14.92 -15.07
C GLY A 81 6.21 14.38 -16.11
N ALA A 82 7.32 15.08 -16.31
CA ALA A 82 8.42 14.64 -17.18
C ALA A 82 9.56 14.05 -16.35
N PHE A 83 10.22 13.01 -16.89
CA PHE A 83 11.40 12.43 -16.31
C PHE A 83 12.47 12.18 -17.40
N ASP A 84 13.68 12.72 -17.19
CA ASP A 84 14.80 12.57 -18.12
C ASP A 84 15.74 11.44 -17.65
N LEU A 85 15.65 10.29 -18.30
CA LEU A 85 16.48 9.11 -18.01
C LEU A 85 17.97 9.36 -18.20
N LYS A 86 18.32 10.17 -19.20
CA LYS A 86 19.72 10.51 -19.48
C LYS A 86 20.30 11.40 -18.38
N ALA A 87 19.56 12.40 -17.92
CA ALA A 87 19.94 13.23 -16.78
C ALA A 87 20.04 12.42 -15.49
N ALA A 88 19.25 11.34 -15.34
CA ALA A 88 19.34 10.39 -14.23
C ALA A 88 20.52 9.40 -14.34
N GLY A 89 21.29 9.42 -15.46
CA GLY A 89 22.52 8.65 -15.63
C GLY A 89 22.36 7.28 -16.31
N PHE A 90 21.16 6.93 -16.80
CA PHE A 90 20.92 5.67 -17.50
C PHE A 90 21.48 5.68 -18.93
N LYS A 91 21.93 4.50 -19.38
CA LYS A 91 22.56 4.29 -20.72
C LYS A 91 21.69 3.43 -21.64
N ASP A 92 21.27 2.25 -21.19
CA ASP A 92 20.35 1.33 -21.89
C ASP A 92 19.25 0.83 -20.96
N PRO A 93 18.39 1.76 -20.44
CA PRO A 93 17.40 1.42 -19.44
C PRO A 93 16.23 0.65 -20.03
N VAL A 94 15.73 -0.30 -19.21
CA VAL A 94 14.40 -0.88 -19.36
C VAL A 94 13.51 -0.28 -18.29
N LEU A 95 12.35 0.27 -18.67
CA LEU A 95 11.37 0.81 -17.73
C LEU A 95 10.53 -0.32 -17.14
N ILE A 96 10.36 -0.29 -15.84
CA ILE A 96 9.50 -1.18 -15.07
C ILE A 96 8.48 -0.32 -14.35
N SER A 97 7.20 -0.63 -14.52
CA SER A 97 6.11 0.07 -13.83
C SER A 97 5.36 -0.87 -12.90
N GLY A 98 4.85 -0.32 -11.81
CA GLY A 98 3.99 -1.00 -10.86
C GLY A 98 2.85 -0.09 -10.42
N ALA A 99 1.72 -0.69 -10.06
CA ALA A 99 0.59 0.00 -9.45
C ALA A 99 0.07 -0.85 -8.31
N ASP A 100 -0.22 -0.21 -7.19
CA ASP A 100 -0.75 -0.88 -5.99
C ASP A 100 -1.58 0.11 -5.16
N GLY A 101 -2.31 -0.41 -4.17
CA GLY A 101 -3.03 0.35 -3.16
C GLY A 101 -2.55 0.01 -1.75
N VAL A 102 -3.22 0.58 -0.75
CA VAL A 102 -2.98 0.25 0.66
C VAL A 102 -3.92 -0.86 1.14
N GLY A 103 -5.08 -0.95 0.54
CA GLY A 103 -6.10 -1.92 0.91
C GLY A 103 -6.80 -1.58 2.24
N THR A 104 -7.35 -2.59 2.91
CA THR A 104 -8.21 -2.40 4.09
C THR A 104 -7.49 -1.92 5.36
N LYS A 105 -6.17 -1.75 5.33
CA LYS A 105 -5.41 -1.03 6.35
C LYS A 105 -5.89 0.43 6.46
N LEU A 106 -6.36 1.03 5.34
CA LEU A 106 -6.95 2.37 5.33
C LEU A 106 -8.08 2.52 6.34
N ARG A 107 -8.89 1.48 6.58
CA ARG A 107 -9.96 1.55 7.57
C ARG A 107 -9.44 1.82 8.98
N ILE A 108 -8.28 1.24 9.35
CA ILE A 108 -7.64 1.52 10.64
C ILE A 108 -7.17 2.98 10.69
N ALA A 109 -6.57 3.48 9.59
CA ALA A 109 -6.14 4.87 9.51
C ALA A 109 -7.31 5.86 9.70
N ILE A 110 -8.44 5.58 9.04
CA ILE A 110 -9.66 6.39 9.13
C ILE A 110 -10.25 6.32 10.54
N ASP A 111 -10.37 5.12 11.12
CA ASP A 111 -10.94 4.92 12.45
C ASP A 111 -10.11 5.53 13.57
N THR A 112 -8.77 5.56 13.42
CA THR A 112 -7.83 6.09 14.43
C THR A 112 -7.43 7.55 14.20
N GLY A 113 -7.63 8.08 13.00
CA GLY A 113 -7.10 9.39 12.59
C GLY A 113 -5.59 9.41 12.36
N ILE A 114 -4.90 8.26 12.36
CA ILE A 114 -3.45 8.16 12.10
C ILE A 114 -3.23 8.06 10.58
N LEU A 115 -3.13 9.18 9.90
CA LEU A 115 -3.15 9.25 8.44
C LEU A 115 -1.76 9.38 7.79
N ASN A 116 -0.74 9.77 8.55
CA ASN A 116 0.60 10.06 8.03
C ASN A 116 1.42 8.82 7.63
N THR A 117 0.99 7.62 7.99
CA THR A 117 1.72 6.37 7.72
C THR A 117 1.27 5.70 6.43
N VAL A 118 -0.03 5.76 6.08
CA VAL A 118 -0.59 5.02 4.94
C VAL A 118 -0.08 5.50 3.58
N GLY A 119 0.37 6.76 3.48
CA GLY A 119 1.09 7.25 2.30
C GLY A 119 2.45 6.56 2.10
N ILE A 120 3.15 6.23 3.20
CA ILE A 120 4.38 5.43 3.15
C ILE A 120 4.07 4.02 2.68
N ASP A 121 2.99 3.41 3.20
CA ASP A 121 2.53 2.09 2.75
C ASP A 121 2.30 2.07 1.24
N LEU A 122 1.57 3.05 0.70
CA LEU A 122 1.28 3.15 -0.72
C LEU A 122 2.55 3.14 -1.57
N VAL A 123 3.52 3.98 -1.21
CA VAL A 123 4.80 4.05 -1.93
C VAL A 123 5.57 2.75 -1.79
N ALA A 124 5.64 2.19 -0.56
CA ALA A 124 6.42 0.98 -0.29
C ALA A 124 5.89 -0.24 -1.08
N MET A 125 4.56 -0.42 -1.14
CA MET A 125 3.95 -1.51 -1.92
C MET A 125 4.36 -1.43 -3.39
N CYS A 126 4.31 -0.24 -3.99
CA CYS A 126 4.68 -0.03 -5.38
C CYS A 126 6.19 -0.17 -5.63
N VAL A 127 7.04 0.52 -4.84
CA VAL A 127 8.49 0.59 -5.12
C VAL A 127 9.21 -0.71 -4.81
N ASN A 128 8.76 -1.49 -3.82
CA ASN A 128 9.34 -2.79 -3.52
C ASN A 128 9.09 -3.81 -4.65
N ASP A 129 7.94 -3.73 -5.33
CA ASP A 129 7.62 -4.56 -6.48
C ASP A 129 8.51 -4.22 -7.70
N VAL A 130 8.77 -2.93 -7.94
CA VAL A 130 9.69 -2.51 -9.00
C VAL A 130 11.12 -2.93 -8.68
N LEU A 131 11.53 -2.80 -7.41
CA LEU A 131 12.83 -3.25 -6.91
C LEU A 131 13.02 -4.76 -7.12
N ALA A 132 11.96 -5.57 -6.96
CA ALA A 132 12.02 -7.01 -7.19
C ALA A 132 12.39 -7.38 -8.62
N ASN A 133 12.21 -6.47 -9.57
CA ASN A 133 12.65 -6.60 -10.96
C ASN A 133 14.05 -6.01 -11.22
N GLY A 134 14.78 -5.62 -10.16
CA GLY A 134 16.12 -5.01 -10.27
C GLY A 134 16.10 -3.52 -10.57
N ALA A 135 14.93 -2.89 -10.61
CA ALA A 135 14.79 -1.51 -11.03
C ALA A 135 14.94 -0.51 -9.85
N GLU A 136 15.61 0.59 -10.13
CA GLU A 136 15.63 1.77 -9.28
C GLU A 136 14.33 2.56 -9.48
N PRO A 137 13.51 2.81 -8.43
CA PRO A 137 12.35 3.67 -8.53
C PRO A 137 12.75 5.09 -8.94
N LEU A 138 12.11 5.63 -9.97
CA LEU A 138 12.44 6.93 -10.53
C LEU A 138 11.44 8.01 -10.12
N PHE A 139 10.17 7.73 -10.37
CA PHE A 139 9.10 8.66 -10.03
C PHE A 139 7.81 7.93 -9.64
N PHE A 140 6.99 8.67 -8.93
CA PHE A 140 5.73 8.20 -8.35
C PHE A 140 4.60 9.16 -8.72
N LEU A 141 3.42 8.60 -8.92
CA LEU A 141 2.14 9.31 -9.07
C LEU A 141 1.16 8.68 -8.09
N ASP A 142 0.31 9.49 -7.47
CA ASP A 142 -0.75 9.01 -6.59
C ASP A 142 -2.14 9.36 -7.13
N TYR A 143 -3.13 8.60 -6.70
CA TYR A 143 -4.54 8.88 -6.86
C TYR A 143 -5.20 8.84 -5.48
N PHE A 144 -5.70 9.96 -5.03
CA PHE A 144 -6.45 10.11 -3.79
C PHE A 144 -7.92 10.33 -4.13
N ALA A 145 -8.80 9.42 -3.73
CA ALA A 145 -10.23 9.49 -3.97
C ALA A 145 -10.98 9.52 -2.63
N THR A 146 -11.94 10.44 -2.49
CA THR A 146 -12.72 10.61 -1.24
C THR A 146 -14.14 11.04 -1.54
N GLY A 147 -15.07 10.80 -0.59
CA GLY A 147 -16.44 11.31 -0.68
C GLY A 147 -16.54 12.80 -0.42
N HIS A 148 -15.73 13.32 0.50
CA HIS A 148 -15.61 14.72 0.84
C HIS A 148 -14.14 15.08 1.08
N LEU A 149 -13.64 16.13 0.42
CA LEU A 149 -12.25 16.54 0.55
C LEU A 149 -12.03 17.37 1.81
N ASP A 150 -11.40 16.75 2.82
CA ASP A 150 -10.74 17.45 3.91
C ASP A 150 -9.28 17.72 3.54
N THR A 151 -8.91 19.00 3.39
CA THR A 151 -7.57 19.39 2.94
C THR A 151 -6.46 19.13 3.97
N ASP A 152 -6.77 19.06 5.26
CA ASP A 152 -5.81 18.75 6.31
C ASP A 152 -5.48 17.25 6.31
N ASN A 153 -6.50 16.41 6.25
CA ASN A 153 -6.37 14.95 6.14
C ASN A 153 -5.64 14.57 4.84
N ALA A 154 -6.05 15.12 3.70
CA ALA A 154 -5.40 14.86 2.42
C ALA A 154 -3.92 15.29 2.43
N THR A 155 -3.60 16.49 2.98
CA THR A 155 -2.22 16.95 3.13
C THR A 155 -1.40 15.99 4.00
N THR A 156 -1.99 15.47 5.08
CA THR A 156 -1.33 14.51 5.99
C THR A 156 -1.01 13.20 5.27
N VAL A 157 -1.97 12.63 4.53
CA VAL A 157 -1.75 11.42 3.72
C VAL A 157 -0.65 11.66 2.66
N ILE A 158 -0.74 12.77 1.90
CA ILE A 158 0.24 13.09 0.86
C ILE A 158 1.62 13.37 1.46
N SER A 159 1.70 13.87 2.70
CA SER A 159 2.99 13.99 3.40
C SER A 159 3.66 12.63 3.63
N GLY A 160 2.87 11.60 3.94
CA GLY A 160 3.33 10.21 4.01
C GLY A 160 3.81 9.68 2.65
N ILE A 161 3.10 9.99 1.56
CA ILE A 161 3.54 9.64 0.20
C ILE A 161 4.87 10.29 -0.12
N ALA A 162 5.02 11.59 0.14
CA ALA A 162 6.27 12.31 -0.08
C ALA A 162 7.42 11.74 0.77
N GLU A 163 7.15 11.34 2.01
CA GLU A 163 8.13 10.68 2.86
C GLU A 163 8.57 9.31 2.30
N GLY A 164 7.63 8.47 1.88
CA GLY A 164 7.94 7.21 1.19
C GLY A 164 8.76 7.41 -0.08
N CYS A 165 8.45 8.44 -0.86
CA CYS A 165 9.24 8.83 -2.04
C CYS A 165 10.68 9.24 -1.68
N LYS A 166 10.89 10.05 -0.63
CA LYS A 166 12.23 10.40 -0.14
C LYS A 166 13.01 9.18 0.35
N GLN A 167 12.34 8.28 1.07
CA GLN A 167 12.97 7.06 1.56
C GLN A 167 13.36 6.13 0.42
N SER A 168 12.55 6.00 -0.64
CA SER A 168 12.87 5.19 -1.81
C SER A 168 13.77 5.87 -2.83
N GLY A 169 13.94 7.20 -2.75
CA GLY A 169 14.66 7.98 -3.74
C GLY A 169 13.86 8.27 -5.02
N ALA A 170 12.57 7.98 -5.04
CA ALA A 170 11.67 8.35 -6.14
C ALA A 170 11.23 9.81 -6.03
N ALA A 171 10.95 10.46 -7.15
CA ALA A 171 10.35 11.79 -7.18
C ALA A 171 8.83 11.67 -7.25
N LEU A 172 8.09 12.36 -6.39
CA LEU A 172 6.65 12.56 -6.56
C LEU A 172 6.47 13.66 -7.62
N ILE A 173 6.03 13.29 -8.84
CA ILE A 173 6.00 14.21 -9.98
C ILE A 173 4.59 14.62 -10.41
N GLY A 174 3.57 14.08 -9.79
CA GLY A 174 2.16 14.36 -10.07
C GLY A 174 1.26 13.43 -9.28
N GLY A 175 -0.01 13.56 -9.53
CA GLY A 175 -1.08 12.78 -8.91
C GLY A 175 -2.43 13.37 -9.28
N GLU A 176 -3.49 12.78 -8.74
CA GLU A 176 -4.86 13.22 -8.91
C GLU A 176 -5.59 13.17 -7.57
N THR A 177 -6.39 14.18 -7.29
CA THR A 177 -7.29 14.20 -6.13
C THR A 177 -8.72 14.32 -6.62
N ALA A 178 -9.54 13.30 -6.35
CA ALA A 178 -10.92 13.23 -6.78
C ALA A 178 -11.87 13.31 -5.59
N GLU A 179 -12.71 14.33 -5.57
CA GLU A 179 -13.86 14.42 -4.67
C GLU A 179 -15.06 13.81 -5.37
N MET A 180 -15.56 12.69 -4.85
CA MET A 180 -16.61 11.86 -5.47
C MET A 180 -17.77 11.62 -4.49
N PRO A 181 -18.62 12.63 -4.25
CA PRO A 181 -19.77 12.52 -3.35
C PRO A 181 -20.71 11.40 -3.78
N GLY A 182 -21.07 10.53 -2.83
CA GLY A 182 -21.93 9.37 -3.07
C GLY A 182 -21.22 8.10 -3.55
N MET A 183 -19.90 8.17 -3.85
CA MET A 183 -19.08 6.99 -4.13
C MET A 183 -18.36 6.49 -2.86
N TYR A 184 -17.97 7.39 -1.97
CA TYR A 184 -17.40 7.12 -0.65
C TYR A 184 -18.28 7.76 0.41
N ASP A 185 -18.36 7.14 1.60
CA ASP A 185 -19.14 7.63 2.73
C ASP A 185 -18.32 8.62 3.56
N GLY A 186 -18.84 9.83 3.75
CA GLY A 186 -18.23 10.85 4.60
C GLY A 186 -16.77 11.15 4.23
N ASP A 187 -15.88 10.96 5.20
CA ASP A 187 -14.44 11.20 5.07
C ASP A 187 -13.64 9.93 4.65
N ASP A 188 -14.33 8.87 4.24
CA ASP A 188 -13.70 7.68 3.70
C ASP A 188 -12.93 8.05 2.43
N PHE A 189 -11.76 7.42 2.27
CA PHE A 189 -10.90 7.64 1.10
C PHE A 189 -10.23 6.34 0.64
N ASP A 190 -9.79 6.33 -0.60
CA ASP A 190 -8.97 5.27 -1.17
C ASP A 190 -7.72 5.85 -1.83
N LEU A 191 -6.68 5.03 -1.93
CA LEU A 191 -5.38 5.40 -2.47
C LEU A 191 -4.94 4.40 -3.52
N ALA A 192 -4.48 4.90 -4.67
CA ALA A 192 -3.74 4.11 -5.64
C ALA A 192 -2.42 4.80 -5.96
N GLY A 193 -1.35 4.01 -6.04
CA GLY A 193 -0.01 4.46 -6.37
C GLY A 193 0.45 3.89 -7.70
N PHE A 194 1.23 4.68 -8.43
CA PHE A 194 1.83 4.31 -9.70
C PHE A 194 3.30 4.69 -9.68
N VAL A 195 4.17 3.70 -9.79
CA VAL A 195 5.61 3.90 -9.84
C VAL A 195 6.16 3.54 -11.21
N VAL A 196 7.14 4.29 -11.67
CA VAL A 196 8.00 3.88 -12.77
C VAL A 196 9.43 3.86 -12.26
N GLY A 197 10.10 2.75 -12.46
CA GLY A 197 11.51 2.54 -12.22
C GLY A 197 12.25 2.19 -13.50
N ALA A 198 13.57 2.12 -13.42
CA ALA A 198 14.41 1.63 -14.51
C ALA A 198 15.54 0.75 -13.98
N ALA A 199 15.89 -0.25 -14.77
CA ALA A 199 17.11 -1.03 -14.64
C ALA A 199 17.91 -0.96 -15.93
N GLU A 200 19.24 -0.94 -15.85
CA GLU A 200 20.05 -1.24 -17.02
C GLU A 200 19.73 -2.68 -17.50
N ARG A 201 19.66 -2.88 -18.79
CA ARG A 201 19.19 -4.15 -19.40
C ARG A 201 19.92 -5.37 -18.87
N ASP A 202 21.21 -5.26 -18.60
CA ASP A 202 22.07 -6.32 -18.09
C ASP A 202 21.99 -6.51 -16.56
N GLN A 203 21.26 -5.61 -15.86
CA GLN A 203 21.06 -5.66 -14.40
C GLN A 203 19.65 -6.08 -13.98
N MET A 204 18.78 -6.37 -14.94
CA MET A 204 17.42 -6.82 -14.66
C MET A 204 17.38 -8.12 -13.82
N LEU A 205 16.39 -8.21 -12.94
CA LEU A 205 16.07 -9.41 -12.16
C LEU A 205 14.70 -9.97 -12.60
N PRO A 206 14.45 -11.28 -12.38
CA PRO A 206 15.39 -12.30 -11.90
C PRO A 206 16.36 -12.79 -13.01
N ARG A 207 17.59 -13.10 -12.65
CA ARG A 207 18.58 -13.69 -13.55
C ARG A 207 18.49 -15.20 -13.49
N HIS A 208 17.47 -15.77 -14.11
CA HIS A 208 17.18 -17.22 -14.06
C HIS A 208 18.35 -18.10 -14.51
N ALA A 209 19.13 -17.65 -15.50
CA ALA A 209 20.29 -18.40 -15.99
C ALA A 209 21.43 -18.52 -14.98
N ASP A 210 21.46 -17.62 -14.00
CA ASP A 210 22.49 -17.60 -12.96
C ASP A 210 22.07 -18.37 -11.69
N MET A 211 20.78 -18.76 -11.58
CA MET A 211 20.27 -19.49 -10.44
C MET A 211 20.55 -20.98 -10.51
N ALA A 212 20.88 -21.60 -9.38
CA ALA A 212 21.14 -23.04 -9.26
C ALA A 212 20.66 -23.60 -7.91
N ALA A 213 20.46 -24.91 -7.84
CA ALA A 213 20.27 -25.60 -6.58
C ALA A 213 21.49 -25.36 -5.67
N GLY A 214 21.26 -25.07 -4.40
CA GLY A 214 22.29 -24.67 -3.42
C GLY A 214 22.47 -23.15 -3.29
N ASP A 215 21.86 -22.33 -4.17
CA ASP A 215 21.82 -20.88 -3.95
C ASP A 215 21.05 -20.58 -2.66
N VAL A 216 21.54 -19.60 -1.90
CA VAL A 216 21.05 -19.27 -0.55
C VAL A 216 19.87 -18.31 -0.65
N LEU A 217 18.85 -18.52 0.18
CA LEU A 217 17.76 -17.58 0.39
C LEU A 217 18.01 -16.77 1.66
N ILE A 218 18.15 -15.44 1.50
CA ILE A 218 18.29 -14.50 2.61
C ILE A 218 16.96 -13.75 2.76
N GLY A 219 16.35 -13.86 3.94
CA GLY A 219 15.14 -13.11 4.31
C GLY A 219 15.49 -11.85 5.07
N MET A 220 14.92 -10.71 4.68
CA MET A 220 15.03 -9.43 5.38
C MET A 220 13.80 -9.18 6.24
N ALA A 221 14.00 -8.65 7.44
CA ALA A 221 12.92 -8.36 8.39
C ALA A 221 11.84 -7.45 7.79
N SER A 222 10.58 -7.79 8.06
CA SER A 222 9.45 -6.86 7.90
C SER A 222 9.33 -5.92 9.10
N SER A 223 8.55 -4.84 8.97
CA SER A 223 8.16 -3.95 10.07
C SER A 223 6.87 -4.39 10.78
N GLY A 224 6.32 -5.52 10.39
CA GLY A 224 5.02 -6.04 10.82
C GLY A 224 4.25 -6.62 9.64
N PRO A 225 2.90 -6.59 9.65
CA PRO A 225 2.08 -7.14 8.56
C PRO A 225 2.23 -6.40 7.22
N HIS A 226 2.90 -5.25 7.19
CA HIS A 226 2.98 -4.34 6.05
C HIS A 226 1.60 -3.79 5.66
N SER A 227 1.11 -4.11 4.44
CA SER A 227 -0.22 -3.73 3.99
C SER A 227 -1.08 -4.93 3.57
N ASN A 228 -0.72 -6.14 4.02
CA ASN A 228 -1.40 -7.38 3.64
C ASN A 228 -2.10 -8.04 4.83
N GLY A 229 -3.19 -8.76 4.56
CA GLY A 229 -3.93 -9.50 5.57
C GLY A 229 -4.83 -8.65 6.47
N TYR A 230 -5.01 -7.35 6.21
CA TYR A 230 -5.72 -6.44 7.11
C TYR A 230 -7.22 -6.70 7.24
N SER A 231 -7.86 -7.34 6.27
CA SER A 231 -9.25 -7.81 6.44
C SER A 231 -9.34 -8.88 7.53
N LEU A 232 -8.37 -9.80 7.59
CA LEU A 232 -8.27 -10.81 8.64
C LEU A 232 -7.86 -10.17 9.97
N ILE A 233 -6.88 -9.26 9.99
CA ILE A 233 -6.45 -8.52 11.20
C ILE A 233 -7.65 -7.82 11.84
N ARG A 234 -8.42 -7.04 11.08
CA ARG A 234 -9.60 -6.32 11.58
C ARG A 234 -10.64 -7.27 12.17
N LYS A 235 -10.85 -8.43 11.55
CA LYS A 235 -11.75 -9.44 12.09
C LYS A 235 -11.25 -10.07 13.38
N ILE A 236 -9.94 -10.28 13.51
CA ILE A 236 -9.32 -10.78 14.74
C ILE A 236 -9.42 -9.74 15.88
N VAL A 237 -9.20 -8.45 15.56
CA VAL A 237 -9.39 -7.38 16.53
C VAL A 237 -10.84 -7.33 17.03
N GLU A 238 -11.81 -7.42 16.13
CA GLU A 238 -13.24 -7.52 16.51
C GLU A 238 -13.49 -8.70 17.45
N LEU A 239 -12.91 -9.88 17.17
CA LEU A 239 -13.05 -11.08 18.01
C LEU A 239 -12.36 -10.92 19.38
N SER A 240 -11.28 -10.16 19.47
CA SER A 240 -10.58 -9.93 20.73
C SER A 240 -11.36 -9.06 21.72
N GLY A 241 -12.32 -8.28 21.23
CA GLY A 241 -13.06 -7.29 22.01
C GLY A 241 -12.25 -6.02 22.34
N LEU A 242 -11.02 -5.89 21.82
CA LEU A 242 -10.19 -4.69 21.99
C LEU A 242 -10.62 -3.59 21.00
N SER A 243 -10.48 -2.33 21.45
CA SER A 243 -10.58 -1.14 20.60
C SER A 243 -9.22 -0.70 20.09
N TRP A 244 -9.20 0.23 19.11
CA TRP A 244 -7.95 0.78 18.58
C TRP A 244 -7.15 1.57 19.61
N ASP A 245 -7.81 2.13 20.64
CA ASP A 245 -7.21 2.94 21.70
C ASP A 245 -6.69 2.10 22.87
N ASP A 246 -7.00 0.81 22.94
CA ASP A 246 -6.50 -0.07 23.99
C ASP A 246 -5.00 -0.31 23.82
N ALA A 247 -4.32 -0.61 24.93
CA ALA A 247 -2.91 -0.95 24.92
C ALA A 247 -2.64 -2.18 24.04
N SER A 248 -1.62 -2.11 23.18
CA SER A 248 -1.25 -3.21 22.31
C SER A 248 -0.75 -4.41 23.12
N PRO A 249 -1.30 -5.63 22.89
CA PRO A 249 -0.85 -6.84 23.58
C PRO A 249 0.51 -7.36 23.10
N PHE A 250 1.08 -6.80 22.03
CA PHE A 250 2.32 -7.24 21.41
C PHE A 250 3.35 -6.11 21.20
N SER A 251 3.02 -4.86 21.56
CA SER A 251 3.93 -3.72 21.41
C SER A 251 3.78 -2.79 22.60
N GLU A 252 4.74 -2.84 23.54
CA GLU A 252 4.73 -2.03 24.75
C GLU A 252 4.76 -0.54 24.45
N GLY A 253 3.94 0.24 25.15
CA GLY A 253 3.89 1.69 25.03
C GLY A 253 3.11 2.24 23.84
N GLN A 254 2.52 1.38 23.02
CA GLN A 254 1.66 1.76 21.89
C GLN A 254 0.21 1.33 22.12
N THR A 255 -0.72 2.04 21.51
CA THR A 255 -2.09 1.54 21.34
C THR A 255 -2.14 0.45 20.28
N LEU A 256 -3.23 -0.32 20.24
CA LEU A 256 -3.43 -1.36 19.23
C LEU A 256 -3.44 -0.77 17.81
N GLY A 257 -4.10 0.39 17.64
CA GLY A 257 -4.13 1.12 16.37
C GLY A 257 -2.74 1.57 15.93
N GLU A 258 -1.95 2.20 16.83
CA GLU A 258 -0.57 2.64 16.53
C GLU A 258 0.34 1.46 16.13
N ALA A 259 0.24 0.33 16.84
CA ALA A 259 1.05 -0.84 16.55
C ALA A 259 0.68 -1.49 15.20
N LEU A 260 -0.61 -1.58 14.88
CA LEU A 260 -1.09 -2.20 13.64
C LEU A 260 -0.96 -1.29 12.41
N ILE A 261 -0.82 0.04 12.58
CA ILE A 261 -0.66 0.95 11.45
C ILE A 261 0.81 1.23 11.09
N THR A 262 1.75 0.56 11.76
CA THR A 262 3.18 0.65 11.42
C THR A 262 3.39 0.52 9.91
N PRO A 263 4.12 1.47 9.27
CA PRO A 263 4.25 1.48 7.82
C PRO A 263 5.02 0.29 7.27
N THR A 264 4.68 -0.09 6.05
CA THR A 264 5.43 -1.05 5.24
C THR A 264 6.87 -0.59 5.06
N LYS A 265 7.81 -1.50 5.27
CA LYS A 265 9.24 -1.22 5.13
C LYS A 265 9.63 -1.03 3.67
N LEU A 266 10.45 -0.01 3.42
CA LEU A 266 11.05 0.27 2.11
C LEU A 266 12.44 -0.37 2.04
N TYR A 267 12.68 -1.23 1.05
CA TYR A 267 13.93 -1.98 0.91
C TYR A 267 14.90 -1.37 -0.13
N VAL A 268 14.49 -0.31 -0.83
CA VAL A 268 15.25 0.25 -1.97
C VAL A 268 16.69 0.62 -1.59
N LYS A 269 16.88 1.38 -0.51
CA LYS A 269 18.22 1.85 -0.10
C LYS A 269 19.15 0.72 0.33
N SER A 270 18.58 -0.32 0.91
CA SER A 270 19.34 -1.49 1.42
C SER A 270 19.72 -2.45 0.28
N VAL A 271 18.82 -2.66 -0.67
CA VAL A 271 18.93 -3.74 -1.67
C VAL A 271 19.48 -3.25 -3.01
N LEU A 272 19.14 -2.03 -3.46
CA LEU A 272 19.60 -1.51 -4.76
C LEU A 272 21.14 -1.53 -4.92
N PRO A 273 21.94 -1.20 -3.90
CA PRO A 273 23.40 -1.33 -4.00
C PRO A 273 23.88 -2.79 -4.18
N LEU A 274 23.16 -3.76 -3.60
CA LEU A 274 23.48 -5.19 -3.78
C LEU A 274 23.20 -5.66 -5.20
N ILE A 275 22.12 -5.14 -5.81
CA ILE A 275 21.77 -5.40 -7.21
C ILE A 275 22.83 -4.84 -8.13
N LYS A 276 23.20 -3.56 -7.95
CA LYS A 276 24.22 -2.84 -8.76
C LYS A 276 25.58 -3.52 -8.71
N ASP A 277 25.93 -4.15 -7.58
CA ASP A 277 27.17 -4.91 -7.42
C ASP A 277 27.09 -6.37 -7.87
N GLY A 278 25.95 -6.78 -8.43
CA GLY A 278 25.73 -8.14 -8.96
C GLY A 278 25.67 -9.24 -7.90
N LEU A 279 25.43 -8.90 -6.63
CA LEU A 279 25.44 -9.85 -5.53
C LEU A 279 24.15 -10.67 -5.37
N VAL A 280 23.07 -10.24 -6.03
CA VAL A 280 21.73 -10.84 -5.95
C VAL A 280 21.30 -11.31 -7.31
N THR A 281 20.74 -12.53 -7.41
CA THR A 281 20.25 -13.12 -8.67
C THR A 281 18.74 -13.05 -8.80
N GLY A 282 18.01 -12.87 -7.69
CA GLY A 282 16.57 -12.69 -7.67
C GLY A 282 16.08 -12.07 -6.38
N LEU A 283 14.92 -11.44 -6.45
CA LEU A 283 14.23 -10.80 -5.33
C LEU A 283 12.76 -11.18 -5.33
N ALA A 284 12.18 -11.36 -4.14
CA ALA A 284 10.74 -11.49 -3.95
C ALA A 284 10.26 -10.55 -2.85
N HIS A 285 9.37 -9.63 -3.19
CA HIS A 285 8.62 -8.83 -2.23
C HIS A 285 7.50 -9.70 -1.64
N ILE A 286 7.47 -9.83 -0.31
CA ILE A 286 6.55 -10.73 0.39
C ILE A 286 5.28 -9.97 0.77
N THR A 287 4.22 -10.20 0.01
CA THR A 287 2.89 -9.60 0.10
C THR A 287 1.82 -10.67 0.40
N GLY A 288 0.59 -10.49 -0.03
CA GLY A 288 -0.45 -11.51 0.02
C GLY A 288 0.00 -12.80 -0.69
N GLY A 289 -0.24 -13.95 -0.08
CA GLY A 289 0.33 -15.23 -0.48
C GLY A 289 1.56 -15.64 0.34
N GLY A 290 2.15 -14.71 1.12
CA GLY A 290 3.28 -14.96 2.01
C GLY A 290 4.54 -15.48 1.31
N LEU A 291 5.44 -16.09 2.07
CA LEU A 291 6.67 -16.68 1.54
C LEU A 291 6.37 -17.80 0.52
N THR A 292 5.29 -18.54 0.74
CA THR A 292 4.93 -19.72 -0.06
C THR A 292 4.61 -19.37 -1.52
N GLU A 293 3.87 -18.28 -1.75
CA GLU A 293 3.40 -17.92 -3.09
C GLU A 293 4.26 -16.83 -3.77
N ASN A 294 4.97 -15.99 -2.99
CA ASN A 294 5.76 -14.90 -3.58
C ASN A 294 7.19 -15.32 -3.93
N THR A 295 7.86 -16.13 -3.11
CA THR A 295 9.23 -16.56 -3.41
C THR A 295 9.35 -17.32 -4.75
N PRO A 296 8.42 -18.23 -5.13
CA PRO A 296 8.45 -18.90 -6.42
C PRO A 296 8.40 -17.96 -7.64
N ARG A 297 7.85 -16.76 -7.49
CA ARG A 297 7.69 -15.80 -8.60
C ARG A 297 9.03 -15.32 -9.16
N MET A 298 10.11 -15.38 -8.37
CA MET A 298 11.45 -15.04 -8.84
C MET A 298 12.23 -16.25 -9.38
N LEU A 299 11.71 -17.48 -9.29
CA LEU A 299 12.44 -18.70 -9.61
C LEU A 299 12.17 -19.23 -11.03
N PRO A 300 13.17 -19.84 -11.71
CA PRO A 300 12.90 -20.64 -12.88
C PRO A 300 12.14 -21.91 -12.51
N LYS A 301 11.37 -22.47 -13.44
CA LYS A 301 10.54 -23.67 -13.21
C LYS A 301 11.31 -24.93 -12.78
N THR A 302 12.62 -24.92 -12.94
CA THR A 302 13.52 -26.04 -12.56
C THR A 302 13.96 -25.99 -11.11
N LEU A 303 13.62 -24.92 -10.37
CA LEU A 303 14.01 -24.73 -9.00
C LEU A 303 12.80 -24.48 -8.11
N VAL A 304 12.92 -24.91 -6.86
CA VAL A 304 11.95 -24.64 -5.78
C VAL A 304 12.68 -24.11 -4.56
N GLN A 305 11.97 -23.36 -3.74
CA GLN A 305 12.46 -22.91 -2.44
C GLN A 305 12.38 -24.03 -1.41
N ASP A 306 13.37 -24.06 -0.50
CA ASP A 306 13.37 -24.86 0.73
C ASP A 306 13.62 -23.90 1.90
N ILE A 307 12.56 -23.41 2.51
CA ILE A 307 12.60 -22.40 3.57
C ILE A 307 12.30 -23.05 4.92
N ASP A 308 13.15 -22.78 5.93
CA ASP A 308 12.91 -23.12 7.33
C ASP A 308 12.27 -21.93 8.05
N MET A 309 11.00 -22.05 8.38
CA MET A 309 10.22 -21.02 9.09
C MET A 309 10.71 -20.76 10.53
N ASN A 310 11.61 -21.59 11.07
CA ASN A 310 12.22 -21.41 12.39
C ASN A 310 13.59 -20.72 12.34
N SER A 311 14.11 -20.42 11.15
CA SER A 311 15.44 -19.83 10.97
C SER A 311 15.51 -18.31 11.24
N PHE A 312 14.37 -17.68 11.50
CA PHE A 312 14.25 -16.25 11.78
C PHE A 312 13.21 -15.97 12.88
N PRO A 313 13.34 -14.87 13.62
CA PRO A 313 12.39 -14.55 14.68
C PRO A 313 11.03 -14.15 14.08
N ARG A 314 9.96 -14.73 14.62
CA ARG A 314 8.58 -14.34 14.27
C ARG A 314 8.16 -13.17 15.18
N PRO A 315 7.83 -11.99 14.64
CA PRO A 315 7.36 -10.85 15.43
C PRO A 315 6.11 -11.16 16.25
N ALA A 316 6.02 -10.60 17.46
CA ALA A 316 4.97 -10.88 18.42
C ALA A 316 3.55 -10.62 17.89
N VAL A 317 3.39 -9.67 16.98
CA VAL A 317 2.11 -9.37 16.31
C VAL A 317 1.53 -10.63 15.63
N PHE A 318 2.36 -11.44 14.96
CA PHE A 318 1.88 -12.65 14.28
C PHE A 318 1.49 -13.76 15.24
N ASN A 319 2.19 -13.88 16.37
CA ASN A 319 1.80 -14.83 17.42
C ASN A 319 0.44 -14.43 18.03
N TRP A 320 0.28 -13.14 18.34
CA TRP A 320 -0.99 -12.63 18.86
C TRP A 320 -2.14 -12.82 17.87
N LEU A 321 -1.93 -12.53 16.58
CA LEU A 321 -2.94 -12.74 15.54
C LEU A 321 -3.34 -14.21 15.43
N GLN A 322 -2.36 -15.10 15.46
CA GLN A 322 -2.60 -16.54 15.38
C GLN A 322 -3.39 -17.07 16.57
N GLU A 323 -2.98 -16.73 17.77
CA GLU A 323 -3.59 -17.19 19.03
C GLU A 323 -5.01 -16.62 19.19
N THR A 324 -5.18 -15.31 19.00
CA THR A 324 -6.46 -14.62 19.16
C THR A 324 -7.48 -15.05 18.10
N GLY A 325 -7.04 -15.18 16.87
CA GLY A 325 -7.89 -15.60 15.74
C GLY A 325 -8.04 -17.11 15.61
N ASN A 326 -7.31 -17.90 16.40
CA ASN A 326 -7.18 -19.36 16.23
C ASN A 326 -6.88 -19.71 14.77
N VAL A 327 -5.95 -18.97 14.13
CA VAL A 327 -5.63 -19.11 12.71
C VAL A 327 -4.67 -20.28 12.51
N ALA A 328 -4.99 -21.19 11.60
CA ALA A 328 -4.13 -22.31 11.26
C ALA A 328 -2.78 -21.82 10.71
N GLU A 329 -1.67 -22.53 11.05
CA GLU A 329 -0.32 -22.11 10.63
C GLU A 329 -0.20 -21.95 9.11
N ALA A 330 -0.80 -22.84 8.33
CA ALA A 330 -0.80 -22.74 6.86
C ALA A 330 -1.49 -21.46 6.37
N GLU A 331 -2.55 -21.00 7.06
CA GLU A 331 -3.24 -19.76 6.72
C GLU A 331 -2.43 -18.53 7.17
N MET A 332 -1.73 -18.59 8.31
CA MET A 332 -0.78 -17.55 8.72
C MET A 332 0.30 -17.34 7.66
N GLN A 333 0.91 -18.42 7.17
CA GLN A 333 1.95 -18.37 6.14
C GLN A 333 1.45 -17.93 4.76
N ARG A 334 0.15 -18.01 4.52
CA ARG A 334 -0.48 -17.56 3.27
C ARG A 334 -0.99 -16.11 3.36
N ALA A 335 -1.57 -15.73 4.50
CA ALA A 335 -2.14 -14.40 4.66
C ALA A 335 -1.08 -13.33 4.96
N PHE A 336 0.05 -13.73 5.59
CA PHE A 336 1.03 -12.81 6.15
C PHE A 336 2.46 -13.13 5.73
N ASN A 337 3.33 -12.12 5.85
CA ASN A 337 4.78 -12.23 5.65
C ASN A 337 5.51 -12.94 6.81
N CYS A 338 4.84 -13.15 7.95
CA CYS A 338 5.34 -13.81 9.16
C CYS A 338 6.68 -13.27 9.69
N GLY A 339 7.09 -12.07 9.31
CA GLY A 339 8.34 -11.43 9.76
C GLY A 339 9.38 -11.20 8.67
N ILE A 340 9.19 -11.74 7.46
CA ILE A 340 10.07 -11.55 6.31
C ILE A 340 9.34 -10.75 5.23
N GLY A 341 9.81 -9.54 4.93
CA GLY A 341 9.17 -8.69 3.92
C GLY A 341 9.86 -8.72 2.55
N MET A 342 11.12 -9.15 2.47
CA MET A 342 11.86 -9.30 1.22
C MET A 342 12.74 -10.55 1.28
N VAL A 343 12.79 -11.33 0.20
CA VAL A 343 13.70 -12.47 0.05
C VAL A 343 14.66 -12.23 -1.10
N LEU A 344 15.95 -12.49 -0.85
CA LEU A 344 17.03 -12.39 -1.82
C LEU A 344 17.54 -13.78 -2.18
N ALA A 345 17.67 -14.10 -3.46
CA ALA A 345 18.43 -15.27 -3.95
C ALA A 345 19.89 -14.84 -4.18
N VAL A 346 20.83 -15.54 -3.53
CA VAL A 346 22.24 -15.15 -3.46
C VAL A 346 23.10 -16.37 -3.70
N LYS A 347 24.18 -16.20 -4.46
CA LYS A 347 25.18 -17.28 -4.63
C LYS A 347 25.87 -17.59 -3.29
N PRO A 348 26.19 -18.87 -2.97
CA PRO A 348 26.83 -19.23 -1.71
C PRO A 348 28.08 -18.42 -1.40
N GLU A 349 28.92 -18.13 -2.40
CA GLU A 349 30.15 -17.33 -2.28
C GLU A 349 29.89 -15.87 -1.93
N ASN A 350 28.70 -15.33 -2.20
CA ASN A 350 28.32 -13.95 -1.90
C ASN A 350 27.55 -13.81 -0.58
N MET A 351 27.11 -14.90 0.04
CA MET A 351 26.24 -14.91 1.21
C MET A 351 26.79 -14.06 2.37
N THR A 352 28.02 -14.31 2.78
CA THR A 352 28.66 -13.58 3.90
C THR A 352 28.74 -12.09 3.60
N ARG A 353 29.17 -11.72 2.38
CA ARG A 353 29.27 -10.33 1.96
C ARG A 353 27.92 -9.61 1.96
N VAL A 354 26.85 -10.28 1.56
CA VAL A 354 25.49 -9.70 1.56
C VAL A 354 25.04 -9.46 3.00
N LEU A 355 25.18 -10.44 3.88
CA LEU A 355 24.80 -10.33 5.30
C LEU A 355 25.58 -9.22 6.02
N GLU A 356 26.91 -9.16 5.86
CA GLU A 356 27.74 -8.11 6.43
C GLU A 356 27.34 -6.70 5.96
N ARG A 357 26.97 -6.56 4.69
CA ARG A 357 26.53 -5.25 4.15
C ARG A 357 25.18 -4.84 4.72
N LEU A 358 24.24 -5.77 4.89
CA LEU A 358 22.95 -5.50 5.51
C LEU A 358 23.11 -5.16 7.00
N GLU A 359 23.94 -5.91 7.72
CA GLU A 359 24.24 -5.66 9.14
C GLU A 359 24.89 -4.29 9.34
N ALA A 360 25.84 -3.91 8.48
CA ALA A 360 26.54 -2.61 8.54
C ALA A 360 25.62 -1.39 8.44
N ILE A 361 24.44 -1.54 7.86
CA ILE A 361 23.42 -0.49 7.74
C ILE A 361 22.25 -0.69 8.71
N GLY A 362 22.33 -1.68 9.61
CA GLY A 362 21.30 -1.97 10.59
C GLY A 362 20.07 -2.66 10.03
N GLU A 363 20.20 -3.39 8.91
CA GLU A 363 19.12 -4.17 8.31
C GLU A 363 19.12 -5.62 8.78
N PRO A 364 18.17 -6.04 9.66
CA PRO A 364 18.13 -7.42 10.10
C PRO A 364 17.80 -8.36 8.94
N ALA A 365 18.66 -9.37 8.77
CA ALA A 365 18.50 -10.38 7.73
C ALA A 365 19.07 -11.73 8.20
N TRP A 366 18.50 -12.82 7.68
CA TRP A 366 18.85 -14.18 8.06
C TRP A 366 18.94 -15.08 6.84
N VAL A 367 19.79 -16.12 6.91
CA VAL A 367 19.68 -17.24 5.97
C VAL A 367 18.43 -18.01 6.35
N ILE A 368 17.43 -18.00 5.47
CA ILE A 368 16.13 -18.63 5.72
C ILE A 368 15.95 -19.96 4.98
N GLY A 369 16.88 -20.29 4.10
CA GLY A 369 16.82 -21.52 3.32
C GLY A 369 17.73 -21.51 2.11
N GLN A 370 17.40 -22.36 1.14
CA GLN A 370 18.15 -22.53 -0.09
C GLN A 370 17.25 -22.92 -1.26
N LEU A 371 17.77 -22.82 -2.49
CA LEU A 371 17.13 -23.35 -3.69
C LEU A 371 17.44 -24.86 -3.85
N LYS A 372 16.45 -25.63 -4.28
CA LYS A 372 16.54 -27.04 -4.63
C LYS A 372 16.05 -27.30 -6.05
N ASN A 373 16.44 -28.40 -6.66
CA ASN A 373 15.84 -28.85 -7.91
C ASN A 373 14.35 -29.19 -7.70
N ALA A 374 13.50 -28.81 -8.68
CA ALA A 374 12.06 -29.05 -8.68
C ALA A 374 11.71 -30.52 -8.89
#